data_0c7083da59c2648429eab79d31655055
#
_entry.id   0c7083da59c2648429eab79d31655055
#
_cell.length_a   1.000
_cell.length_b   1.000
_cell.length_c   1.000
_cell.angle_alpha   90.00
_cell.angle_beta   90.00
_cell.angle_gamma   90.00
#
_symmetry.space_group_name_H-M   'P 1'
#
loop_
_entity.id
_entity.type
_entity.pdbx_description
1 polymer ?
#
loop_
_entity_poly.entity_id
_entity_poly.type
_entity_poly.pdbx_seq_one_letter_code
_entity_poly.pdbx_strand_id
1 'polypeptide(L)'
;MKLGVMGALFGGMKLDAALKYCQQVGLDAIELPAGAYPGDPWRLIGITKDKKRLANLRKKLDKYGLEVQGIAVHGNPVHPNKRIAEAHQVAQRSGVLLAKEFGTVVVNFSGCPGGCRTDKTPNFVTCPWPDEFAKAADYQWNKVIIPFWKKENDFAAKHGVNIAFEAHPGMVVHNPEDIVRLRKAAGKNLGANLDPSHFFWQGINPIEAARFLGENKCIFHVHAKDCEIDARNSGITGNLDIKSYGDLKNRAWVFRTIGYGHGDDFWKPFVSMLRRYGYDGVISIEHEDSLMSINEGFEKAVEYLKPIILKQPMGQAWWF
;
A
#
# COMPACT_ATOMS: atom_id res chain seq x y z
N MET A 1 -1.56 -6.88 -17.15
CA MET A 1 -0.90 -6.32 -15.96
C MET A 1 0.49 -5.79 -16.31
N LYS A 2 1.01 -4.85 -15.54
CA LYS A 2 2.33 -4.24 -15.68
C LYS A 2 3.14 -4.46 -14.41
N LEU A 3 4.46 -4.32 -14.48
CA LEU A 3 5.34 -4.38 -13.32
C LEU A 3 5.83 -2.98 -12.95
N GLY A 4 5.74 -2.64 -11.68
CA GLY A 4 6.20 -1.37 -11.16
C GLY A 4 6.96 -1.53 -9.84
N VAL A 5 7.31 -0.40 -9.24
CA VAL A 5 8.01 -0.34 -7.96
C VAL A 5 7.54 0.84 -7.13
N MET A 6 7.46 0.65 -5.83
CA MET A 6 7.27 1.71 -4.84
C MET A 6 8.57 2.50 -4.70
N GLY A 7 8.56 3.75 -5.17
CA GLY A 7 9.76 4.56 -5.37
C GLY A 7 10.47 5.01 -4.10
N ALA A 8 9.88 4.82 -2.91
CA ALA A 8 10.57 5.10 -1.64
C ALA A 8 11.87 4.30 -1.50
N LEU A 9 11.94 3.12 -2.12
CA LEU A 9 13.15 2.31 -2.19
C LEU A 9 14.37 3.11 -2.68
N PHE A 10 14.16 4.09 -3.53
CA PHE A 10 15.19 4.93 -4.14
C PHE A 10 15.33 6.31 -3.48
N GLY A 11 14.84 6.48 -2.25
CA GLY A 11 14.84 7.77 -1.54
C GLY A 11 16.22 8.42 -1.39
N GLY A 12 17.30 7.63 -1.42
CA GLY A 12 18.69 8.12 -1.43
C GLY A 12 19.20 8.56 -2.81
N MET A 13 18.43 8.33 -3.89
CA MET A 13 18.84 8.64 -5.26
C MET A 13 18.18 9.93 -5.77
N LYS A 14 18.84 10.63 -6.71
CA LYS A 14 18.18 11.65 -7.51
C LYS A 14 17.12 10.98 -8.39
N LEU A 15 15.98 11.65 -8.60
CA LEU A 15 14.85 11.12 -9.38
C LEU A 15 15.30 10.58 -10.77
N ASP A 16 16.14 11.31 -11.49
CA ASP A 16 16.60 10.91 -12.82
C ASP A 16 17.40 9.59 -12.79
N ALA A 17 18.19 9.36 -11.74
CA ALA A 17 18.93 8.11 -11.55
C ALA A 17 17.99 6.94 -11.20
N ALA A 18 17.01 7.17 -10.33
CA ALA A 18 16.01 6.17 -9.97
C ALA A 18 15.17 5.74 -11.19
N LEU A 19 14.68 6.70 -11.99
CA LEU A 19 13.91 6.40 -13.20
C LEU A 19 14.74 5.64 -14.24
N LYS A 20 16.01 6.04 -14.43
CA LYS A 20 16.94 5.31 -15.32
C LYS A 20 17.14 3.87 -14.86
N TYR A 21 17.29 3.65 -13.56
CA TYR A 21 17.47 2.31 -13.00
C TYR A 21 16.21 1.45 -13.19
N CYS A 22 15.02 1.99 -12.93
CA CYS A 22 13.75 1.33 -13.21
C CYS A 22 13.64 0.91 -14.70
N GLN A 23 14.01 1.79 -15.62
CA GLN A 23 14.05 1.46 -17.06
C GLN A 23 15.05 0.34 -17.36
N GLN A 24 16.25 0.40 -16.82
CA GLN A 24 17.31 -0.60 -17.07
C GLN A 24 16.92 -2.01 -16.62
N VAL A 25 16.24 -2.13 -15.47
CA VAL A 25 15.72 -3.42 -14.99
C VAL A 25 14.41 -3.82 -15.67
N GLY A 26 13.87 -2.95 -16.56
CA GLY A 26 12.72 -3.23 -17.42
C GLY A 26 11.39 -3.20 -16.69
N LEU A 27 11.17 -2.20 -15.86
CA LEU A 27 9.86 -1.89 -15.29
C LEU A 27 9.02 -1.05 -16.25
N ASP A 28 7.70 -1.18 -16.10
CA ASP A 28 6.70 -0.43 -16.87
C ASP A 28 6.26 0.86 -16.13
N ALA A 29 6.38 0.88 -14.80
CA ALA A 29 5.79 1.93 -13.98
C ALA A 29 6.54 2.19 -12.66
N ILE A 30 6.26 3.34 -12.06
CA ILE A 30 6.75 3.72 -10.73
C ILE A 30 5.63 4.31 -9.89
N GLU A 31 5.60 3.99 -8.62
CA GLU A 31 4.80 4.66 -7.61
C GLU A 31 5.62 5.76 -6.94
N LEU A 32 5.10 6.98 -6.93
CA LEU A 32 5.85 8.15 -6.47
C LEU A 32 5.65 8.40 -4.96
N PRO A 33 6.72 8.37 -4.14
CA PRO A 33 6.64 8.69 -2.72
C PRO A 33 6.46 10.21 -2.54
N ALA A 34 5.37 10.59 -1.87
CA ALA A 34 5.01 11.98 -1.58
C ALA A 34 4.29 12.09 -0.22
N GLY A 35 4.74 11.36 0.79
CA GLY A 35 4.05 11.22 2.05
C GLY A 35 4.92 11.34 3.28
N ALA A 36 4.31 11.02 4.43
CA ALA A 36 4.97 11.13 5.72
C ALA A 36 5.91 9.95 5.99
N TYR A 37 5.42 8.72 5.84
CA TYR A 37 6.22 7.52 6.13
C TYR A 37 7.18 7.14 4.99
N PRO A 38 6.76 7.14 3.71
CA PRO A 38 7.70 6.89 2.62
C PRO A 38 8.65 8.07 2.38
N GLY A 39 8.39 9.21 3.04
CA GLY A 39 9.09 10.46 2.79
C GLY A 39 8.68 11.15 1.49
N ASP A 40 9.33 12.29 1.24
CA ASP A 40 9.18 13.07 0.00
C ASP A 40 10.57 13.41 -0.56
N PRO A 41 11.36 12.38 -0.97
CA PRO A 41 12.75 12.56 -1.37
C PRO A 41 12.89 13.45 -2.60
N TRP A 42 11.87 13.51 -3.42
CA TRP A 42 11.85 14.30 -4.67
C TRP A 42 11.03 15.58 -4.56
N ARG A 43 10.58 15.93 -3.35
CA ARG A 43 9.81 17.15 -3.05
C ARG A 43 8.55 17.29 -3.90
N LEU A 44 7.74 16.24 -3.92
CA LEU A 44 6.52 16.16 -4.72
C LEU A 44 5.29 16.75 -4.01
N ILE A 45 5.31 16.86 -2.69
CA ILE A 45 4.24 17.53 -1.93
C ILE A 45 4.09 18.97 -2.43
N GLY A 46 2.88 19.30 -2.92
CA GLY A 46 2.57 20.62 -3.45
C GLY A 46 3.11 20.94 -4.86
N ILE A 47 3.74 19.98 -5.54
CA ILE A 47 4.31 20.20 -6.89
C ILE A 47 3.30 20.67 -7.92
N THR A 48 2.01 20.35 -7.77
CA THR A 48 0.93 20.78 -8.67
C THR A 48 0.74 22.29 -8.70
N LYS A 49 1.24 23.03 -7.71
CA LYS A 49 1.25 24.50 -7.68
C LYS A 49 2.40 25.09 -8.50
N ASP A 50 3.38 24.29 -8.88
CA ASP A 50 4.54 24.70 -9.71
C ASP A 50 4.50 23.99 -11.07
N LYS A 51 3.87 24.67 -12.03
CA LYS A 51 3.69 24.14 -13.40
C LYS A 51 5.01 23.74 -14.07
N LYS A 52 6.11 24.48 -13.82
CA LYS A 52 7.42 24.19 -14.41
C LYS A 52 8.01 22.90 -13.85
N ARG A 53 7.94 22.72 -12.53
CA ARG A 53 8.42 21.47 -11.88
C ARG A 53 7.57 20.29 -12.30
N LEU A 54 6.25 20.43 -12.35
CA LEU A 54 5.35 19.36 -12.79
C LEU A 54 5.64 18.94 -14.24
N ALA A 55 5.81 19.91 -15.15
CA ALA A 55 6.18 19.63 -16.53
C ALA A 55 7.54 18.92 -16.65
N ASN A 56 8.52 19.32 -15.83
CA ASN A 56 9.82 18.64 -15.78
C ASN A 56 9.71 17.21 -15.26
N LEU A 57 8.85 16.95 -14.27
CA LEU A 57 8.58 15.59 -13.79
C LEU A 57 8.01 14.71 -14.91
N ARG A 58 6.98 15.19 -15.64
CA ARG A 58 6.41 14.50 -16.80
C ARG A 58 7.47 14.17 -17.85
N LYS A 59 8.25 15.19 -18.25
CA LYS A 59 9.34 15.02 -19.24
C LYS A 59 10.35 13.94 -18.82
N LYS A 60 10.65 13.83 -17.53
CA LYS A 60 11.57 12.79 -17.03
C LYS A 60 10.93 11.40 -17.10
N LEU A 61 9.67 11.26 -16.71
CA LEU A 61 8.93 10.01 -16.81
C LEU A 61 8.83 9.54 -18.25
N ASP A 62 8.45 10.45 -19.18
CA ASP A 62 8.38 10.17 -20.62
C ASP A 62 9.73 9.75 -21.20
N LYS A 63 10.83 10.42 -20.79
CA LYS A 63 12.20 10.09 -21.23
C LYS A 63 12.58 8.63 -20.93
N TYR A 64 12.10 8.10 -19.81
CA TYR A 64 12.41 6.73 -19.38
C TYR A 64 11.28 5.74 -19.67
N GLY A 65 10.17 6.18 -20.28
CA GLY A 65 9.04 5.34 -20.64
C GLY A 65 8.32 4.72 -19.44
N LEU A 66 8.27 5.43 -18.30
CA LEU A 66 7.66 4.95 -17.06
C LEU A 66 6.33 5.65 -16.81
N GLU A 67 5.29 4.86 -16.53
CA GLU A 67 3.99 5.36 -16.08
C GLU A 67 4.00 5.63 -14.56
N VAL A 68 3.20 6.61 -14.12
CA VAL A 68 2.91 6.80 -12.69
C VAL A 68 1.65 6.02 -12.34
N GLN A 69 1.80 5.02 -11.50
CA GLN A 69 0.70 4.12 -11.17
C GLN A 69 0.08 4.34 -9.80
N GLY A 70 0.75 5.11 -8.94
CA GLY A 70 0.29 5.44 -7.61
C GLY A 70 1.07 6.63 -7.05
N ILE A 71 0.45 7.34 -6.13
CA ILE A 71 1.10 8.36 -5.30
C ILE A 71 1.05 7.86 -3.86
N ALA A 72 2.20 7.42 -3.34
CA ALA A 72 2.32 6.89 -1.99
C ALA A 72 2.40 8.03 -0.96
N VAL A 73 1.36 8.16 -0.17
CA VAL A 73 1.26 9.19 0.87
C VAL A 73 1.05 8.59 2.26
N HIS A 74 1.48 7.34 2.47
CA HIS A 74 1.30 6.63 3.73
C HIS A 74 1.57 7.52 4.94
N GLY A 75 0.62 7.51 5.87
CA GLY A 75 0.66 8.34 7.05
C GLY A 75 -0.52 8.09 7.98
N ASN A 76 -0.57 8.82 9.08
CA ASN A 76 -1.68 8.78 10.02
C ASN A 76 -2.40 10.16 10.04
N PRO A 77 -3.33 10.40 9.09
CA PRO A 77 -4.02 11.70 9.00
C PRO A 77 -5.03 11.95 10.13
N VAL A 78 -5.27 10.96 10.97
CA VAL A 78 -6.14 11.02 12.15
C VAL A 78 -5.36 10.86 13.46
N HIS A 79 -4.05 11.09 13.42
CA HIS A 79 -3.18 10.99 14.60
C HIS A 79 -3.69 11.88 15.74
N PRO A 80 -3.69 11.41 17.02
CA PRO A 80 -4.15 12.21 18.17
C PRO A 80 -3.38 13.53 18.35
N ASN A 81 -2.11 13.55 17.97
CA ASN A 81 -1.32 14.78 17.89
C ASN A 81 -1.71 15.55 16.61
N LYS A 82 -2.37 16.70 16.78
CA LYS A 82 -2.86 17.53 15.68
C LYS A 82 -1.78 17.93 14.67
N ARG A 83 -0.57 18.29 15.12
CA ARG A 83 0.53 18.70 14.25
C ARG A 83 0.92 17.56 13.28
N ILE A 84 0.95 16.33 13.78
CA ILE A 84 1.23 15.13 12.96
C ILE A 84 0.08 14.91 12.00
N ALA A 85 -1.17 14.92 12.49
CA ALA A 85 -2.36 14.72 11.66
C ALA A 85 -2.42 15.74 10.51
N GLU A 86 -2.23 17.02 10.80
CA GLU A 86 -2.26 18.12 9.81
C GLU A 86 -1.20 17.94 8.72
N ALA A 87 0.03 17.59 9.09
CA ALA A 87 1.09 17.32 8.11
C ALA A 87 0.73 16.16 7.17
N HIS A 88 0.16 15.07 7.72
CA HIS A 88 -0.27 13.92 6.94
C HIS A 88 -1.52 14.22 6.08
N GLN A 89 -2.43 15.06 6.54
CA GLN A 89 -3.56 15.54 5.75
C GLN A 89 -3.12 16.42 4.57
N VAL A 90 -2.10 17.25 4.75
CA VAL A 90 -1.49 18.04 3.67
C VAL A 90 -0.90 17.11 2.60
N ALA A 91 -0.15 16.08 3.02
CA ALA A 91 0.41 15.08 2.10
C ALA A 91 -0.71 14.34 1.36
N GLN A 92 -1.75 13.85 2.07
CA GLN A 92 -2.92 13.18 1.50
C GLN A 92 -3.58 14.02 0.40
N ARG A 93 -3.92 15.26 0.66
CA ARG A 93 -4.59 16.12 -0.33
C ARG A 93 -3.67 16.53 -1.47
N SER A 94 -2.39 16.75 -1.18
CA SER A 94 -1.39 16.97 -2.23
C SER A 94 -1.25 15.76 -3.14
N GLY A 95 -1.27 14.55 -2.56
CA GLY A 95 -1.27 13.29 -3.31
C GLY A 95 -2.48 13.15 -4.23
N VAL A 96 -3.69 13.49 -3.77
CA VAL A 96 -4.90 13.48 -4.60
C VAL A 96 -4.76 14.43 -5.81
N LEU A 97 -4.25 15.64 -5.60
CA LEU A 97 -4.04 16.59 -6.69
C LEU A 97 -2.98 16.09 -7.69
N LEU A 98 -1.91 15.46 -7.19
CA LEU A 98 -0.87 14.88 -8.04
C LEU A 98 -1.36 13.64 -8.79
N ALA A 99 -2.13 12.77 -8.12
CA ALA A 99 -2.74 11.59 -8.74
C ALA A 99 -3.68 11.95 -9.89
N LYS A 100 -4.47 13.03 -9.74
CA LYS A 100 -5.28 13.59 -10.82
C LYS A 100 -4.45 13.93 -12.06
N GLU A 101 -3.27 14.52 -11.88
CA GLU A 101 -2.38 14.93 -12.98
C GLU A 101 -1.86 13.75 -13.81
N PHE A 102 -1.80 12.56 -13.21
CA PHE A 102 -1.32 11.34 -13.85
C PHE A 102 -2.42 10.30 -14.14
N GLY A 103 -3.67 10.60 -13.76
CA GLY A 103 -4.78 9.66 -13.93
C GLY A 103 -4.63 8.38 -13.10
N THR A 104 -4.06 8.49 -11.91
CA THR A 104 -3.72 7.36 -11.05
C THR A 104 -4.41 7.43 -9.68
N VAL A 105 -4.02 6.57 -8.75
CA VAL A 105 -4.58 6.45 -7.41
C VAL A 105 -3.65 7.05 -6.35
N VAL A 106 -4.22 7.35 -5.18
CA VAL A 106 -3.44 7.64 -3.97
C VAL A 106 -3.39 6.40 -3.11
N VAL A 107 -2.20 6.03 -2.64
CA VAL A 107 -1.98 4.91 -1.72
C VAL A 107 -1.71 5.46 -0.33
N ASN A 108 -2.44 5.00 0.69
CA ASN A 108 -2.30 5.48 2.05
C ASN A 108 -2.75 4.43 3.09
N PHE A 109 -2.44 4.68 4.35
CA PHE A 109 -3.06 4.01 5.49
C PHE A 109 -4.36 4.73 5.92
N SER A 110 -5.25 3.99 6.55
CA SER A 110 -6.47 4.59 7.14
C SER A 110 -6.16 5.52 8.32
N GLY A 111 -5.01 5.33 8.93
CA GLY A 111 -4.61 5.96 10.18
C GLY A 111 -5.11 5.22 11.43
N CYS A 112 -4.55 5.61 12.56
CA CYS A 112 -4.90 5.10 13.89
C CYS A 112 -5.05 6.30 14.85
N PRO A 113 -6.28 6.64 15.27
CA PRO A 113 -6.51 7.65 16.30
C PRO A 113 -6.26 7.09 17.70
N GLY A 114 -6.45 7.91 18.74
CA GLY A 114 -6.54 7.43 20.11
C GLY A 114 -7.80 6.60 20.36
N GLY A 115 -7.88 5.94 21.51
CA GLY A 115 -9.08 5.22 21.97
C GLY A 115 -10.20 6.13 22.45
N CYS A 116 -9.89 7.41 22.73
CA CYS A 116 -10.86 8.43 23.08
C CYS A 116 -10.38 9.84 22.67
N ARG A 117 -11.24 10.86 22.87
CA ARG A 117 -10.95 12.24 22.47
C ARG A 117 -9.76 12.88 23.17
N THR A 118 -9.41 12.43 24.36
CA THR A 118 -8.35 13.02 25.19
C THR A 118 -6.99 12.36 25.01
N ASP A 119 -6.92 11.24 24.30
CA ASP A 119 -5.68 10.53 24.04
C ASP A 119 -4.70 11.37 23.26
N LYS A 120 -3.42 11.12 23.51
CA LYS A 120 -2.29 11.81 22.85
C LYS A 120 -1.51 10.89 21.92
N THR A 121 -1.71 9.57 22.03
CA THR A 121 -1.04 8.53 21.26
C THR A 121 -2.05 7.68 20.51
N PRO A 122 -1.68 7.09 19.35
CA PRO A 122 -2.51 6.11 18.67
C PRO A 122 -2.81 4.91 19.58
N ASN A 123 -3.97 4.30 19.38
CA ASN A 123 -4.38 3.09 20.09
C ASN A 123 -4.88 2.05 19.09
N PHE A 124 -4.09 1.01 18.83
CA PHE A 124 -4.49 -0.11 17.99
C PHE A 124 -5.20 -1.18 18.83
N VAL A 125 -6.50 -1.33 18.62
CA VAL A 125 -7.33 -2.30 19.35
C VAL A 125 -7.25 -3.65 18.65
N THR A 126 -6.75 -4.67 19.37
CA THR A 126 -6.55 -6.03 18.82
C THR A 126 -7.60 -7.03 19.31
N CYS A 127 -8.36 -6.67 20.35
CA CYS A 127 -9.39 -7.57 20.90
C CYS A 127 -10.51 -6.74 21.58
N PRO A 128 -11.76 -7.24 21.63
CA PRO A 128 -12.91 -6.46 22.13
C PRO A 128 -13.06 -6.50 23.65
N TRP A 129 -12.16 -7.14 24.37
CA TRP A 129 -12.23 -7.29 25.82
C TRP A 129 -10.93 -6.80 26.47
N PRO A 130 -10.99 -6.12 27.62
CA PRO A 130 -12.18 -5.63 28.34
C PRO A 130 -13.03 -4.62 27.56
N ASP A 131 -14.25 -4.30 28.05
CA ASP A 131 -15.24 -3.45 27.39
C ASP A 131 -14.73 -2.09 26.90
N GLU A 132 -13.73 -1.52 27.58
CA GLU A 132 -13.11 -0.27 27.16
C GLU A 132 -12.41 -0.36 25.81
N PHE A 133 -11.91 -1.53 25.41
CA PHE A 133 -11.34 -1.74 24.07
C PHE A 133 -12.44 -1.75 22.99
N ALA A 134 -13.56 -2.35 23.26
CA ALA A 134 -14.73 -2.30 22.35
C ALA A 134 -15.24 -0.85 22.21
N LYS A 135 -15.29 -0.08 23.32
CA LYS A 135 -15.67 1.34 23.31
C LYS A 135 -14.65 2.19 22.55
N ALA A 136 -13.36 1.89 22.69
CA ALA A 136 -12.30 2.56 21.94
C ALA A 136 -12.43 2.30 20.43
N ALA A 137 -12.66 1.06 20.02
CA ALA A 137 -12.88 0.69 18.63
C ALA A 137 -14.13 1.39 18.04
N ASP A 138 -15.25 1.41 18.80
CA ASP A 138 -16.46 2.14 18.39
C ASP A 138 -16.20 3.64 18.18
N TYR A 139 -15.53 4.26 19.13
CA TYR A 139 -15.12 5.68 19.02
C TYR A 139 -14.25 5.91 17.79
N GLN A 140 -13.23 5.07 17.56
CA GLN A 140 -12.32 5.18 16.42
C GLN A 140 -13.08 5.12 15.10
N TRP A 141 -13.93 4.12 14.92
CA TRP A 141 -14.70 3.94 13.70
C TRP A 141 -15.73 5.05 13.49
N ASN A 142 -16.60 5.26 14.46
CA ASN A 142 -17.82 6.05 14.27
C ASN A 142 -17.61 7.56 14.51
N LYS A 143 -16.63 7.94 15.33
CA LYS A 143 -16.37 9.36 15.65
C LYS A 143 -15.17 9.94 14.90
N VAL A 144 -14.27 9.09 14.39
CA VAL A 144 -13.03 9.58 13.77
C VAL A 144 -12.87 9.09 12.32
N ILE A 145 -12.73 7.79 12.09
CA ILE A 145 -12.37 7.21 10.79
C ILE A 145 -13.44 7.48 9.74
N ILE A 146 -14.67 7.06 9.97
CA ILE A 146 -15.76 7.23 8.99
C ILE A 146 -15.98 8.72 8.67
N PRO A 147 -16.14 9.64 9.66
CA PRO A 147 -16.34 11.06 9.35
C PRO A 147 -15.17 11.71 8.62
N PHE A 148 -13.94 11.33 8.94
CA PHE A 148 -12.75 11.85 8.27
C PHE A 148 -12.70 11.37 6.81
N TRP A 149 -12.76 10.05 6.59
CA TRP A 149 -12.62 9.49 5.25
C TRP A 149 -13.81 9.78 4.34
N LYS A 150 -15.00 10.07 4.88
CA LYS A 150 -16.10 10.58 4.08
C LYS A 150 -15.76 11.92 3.42
N LYS A 151 -15.15 12.85 4.18
CA LYS A 151 -14.70 14.16 3.64
C LYS A 151 -13.59 13.99 2.60
N GLU A 152 -12.63 13.10 2.85
CA GLU A 152 -11.54 12.85 1.92
C GLU A 152 -12.00 12.06 0.68
N ASN A 153 -12.99 11.16 0.82
CA ASN A 153 -13.65 10.54 -0.33
C ASN A 153 -14.31 11.58 -1.24
N ASP A 154 -15.06 12.52 -0.66
CA ASP A 154 -15.74 13.57 -1.44
C ASP A 154 -14.74 14.48 -2.14
N PHE A 155 -13.62 14.78 -1.47
CA PHE A 155 -12.53 15.53 -2.08
C PHE A 155 -11.89 14.75 -3.24
N ALA A 156 -11.56 13.48 -3.04
CA ALA A 156 -10.98 12.62 -4.07
C ALA A 156 -11.95 12.43 -5.26
N ALA A 157 -13.23 12.17 -4.99
CA ALA A 157 -14.27 12.03 -6.00
C ALA A 157 -14.42 13.28 -6.89
N LYS A 158 -14.37 14.47 -6.29
CA LYS A 158 -14.38 15.74 -7.02
C LYS A 158 -13.21 15.87 -8.00
N HIS A 159 -12.10 15.21 -7.73
CA HIS A 159 -10.92 15.20 -8.59
C HIS A 159 -10.81 13.96 -9.50
N GLY A 160 -11.79 13.05 -9.46
CA GLY A 160 -11.78 11.81 -10.23
C GLY A 160 -10.71 10.81 -9.77
N VAL A 161 -10.29 10.86 -8.50
CA VAL A 161 -9.21 10.05 -7.94
C VAL A 161 -9.78 9.02 -6.96
N ASN A 162 -9.21 7.83 -6.95
CA ASN A 162 -9.46 6.81 -5.95
C ASN A 162 -8.36 6.82 -4.87
N ILE A 163 -8.73 6.43 -3.66
CA ILE A 163 -7.81 6.24 -2.52
C ILE A 163 -7.74 4.74 -2.22
N ALA A 164 -6.55 4.18 -2.31
CA ALA A 164 -6.25 2.78 -2.07
C ALA A 164 -5.61 2.62 -0.68
N PHE A 165 -6.34 1.98 0.24
CA PHE A 165 -5.80 1.72 1.58
C PHE A 165 -4.96 0.46 1.60
N GLU A 166 -3.77 0.58 2.13
CA GLU A 166 -3.01 -0.56 2.59
C GLU A 166 -3.54 -0.97 3.97
N ALA A 167 -4.12 -2.16 4.03
CA ALA A 167 -4.60 -2.74 5.28
C ALA A 167 -3.38 -3.20 6.10
N HIS A 168 -3.09 -2.48 7.18
CA HIS A 168 -1.87 -2.67 7.96
C HIS A 168 -2.18 -2.74 9.46
N PRO A 169 -1.75 -3.77 10.20
CA PRO A 169 -1.84 -3.78 11.66
C PRO A 169 -1.15 -2.55 12.26
N GLY A 170 -1.76 -2.00 13.31
CA GLY A 170 -1.40 -0.68 13.83
C GLY A 170 -2.24 0.45 13.24
N MET A 171 -3.05 0.18 12.20
CA MET A 171 -4.07 1.07 11.64
C MET A 171 -5.46 0.51 11.89
N VAL A 172 -6.50 1.37 11.92
CA VAL A 172 -7.87 0.91 12.18
C VAL A 172 -8.39 -0.02 11.07
N VAL A 173 -8.04 0.28 9.82
CA VAL A 173 -8.28 -0.64 8.69
C VAL A 173 -7.05 -1.53 8.53
N HIS A 174 -7.15 -2.79 8.93
CA HIS A 174 -6.03 -3.72 8.93
C HIS A 174 -6.32 -5.07 8.26
N ASN A 175 -7.52 -5.25 7.74
CA ASN A 175 -7.95 -6.46 7.04
C ASN A 175 -8.89 -6.12 5.87
N PRO A 176 -9.20 -7.08 4.97
CA PRO A 176 -10.07 -6.84 3.81
C PRO A 176 -11.49 -6.42 4.16
N GLU A 177 -12.07 -6.96 5.23
CA GLU A 177 -13.43 -6.62 5.67
C GLU A 177 -13.52 -5.17 6.11
N ASP A 178 -12.53 -4.66 6.81
CA ASP A 178 -12.43 -3.27 7.24
C ASP A 178 -12.37 -2.30 6.05
N ILE A 179 -11.67 -2.64 4.98
CA ILE A 179 -11.66 -1.84 3.74
C ILE A 179 -13.08 -1.73 3.18
N VAL A 180 -13.80 -2.87 3.06
CA VAL A 180 -15.17 -2.89 2.54
C VAL A 180 -16.12 -2.16 3.48
N ARG A 181 -15.97 -2.31 4.80
CA ARG A 181 -16.73 -1.57 5.82
C ARG A 181 -16.56 -0.06 5.63
N LEU A 182 -15.31 0.41 5.53
CA LEU A 182 -15.04 1.84 5.37
C LEU A 182 -15.58 2.36 4.03
N ARG A 183 -15.39 1.62 2.94
CA ARG A 183 -15.94 1.95 1.63
C ARG A 183 -17.45 2.11 1.65
N LYS A 184 -18.18 1.17 2.27
CA LYS A 184 -19.65 1.23 2.40
C LYS A 184 -20.11 2.44 3.22
N ALA A 185 -19.37 2.79 4.28
CA ALA A 185 -19.74 3.88 5.19
C ALA A 185 -19.32 5.28 4.71
N ALA A 186 -18.22 5.39 3.97
CA ALA A 186 -17.59 6.68 3.67
C ALA A 186 -17.55 7.03 2.17
N GLY A 187 -17.57 6.06 1.25
CA GLY A 187 -17.73 6.36 -0.18
C GLY A 187 -16.98 5.43 -1.12
N LYS A 188 -17.45 5.41 -2.37
CA LYS A 188 -17.02 4.46 -3.42
C LYS A 188 -15.60 4.69 -3.97
N ASN A 189 -15.00 5.85 -3.74
CA ASN A 189 -13.64 6.14 -4.18
C ASN A 189 -12.58 5.62 -3.19
N LEU A 190 -13.01 4.95 -2.10
CA LEU A 190 -12.15 4.26 -1.16
C LEU A 190 -12.08 2.77 -1.54
N GLY A 191 -10.88 2.19 -1.51
CA GLY A 191 -10.65 0.78 -1.84
C GLY A 191 -9.31 0.29 -1.32
N ALA A 192 -8.80 -0.78 -1.88
CA ALA A 192 -7.60 -1.47 -1.43
C ALA A 192 -6.36 -1.12 -2.27
N ASN A 193 -5.25 -0.86 -1.61
CA ASN A 193 -3.94 -1.32 -2.01
C ASN A 193 -3.75 -2.69 -1.36
N LEU A 194 -3.78 -3.76 -2.16
CA LEU A 194 -3.66 -5.10 -1.64
C LEU A 194 -2.18 -5.46 -1.51
N ASP A 195 -1.69 -5.51 -0.28
CA ASP A 195 -0.36 -6.00 0.06
C ASP A 195 -0.47 -7.36 0.79
N PRO A 196 -0.06 -8.46 0.17
CA PRO A 196 -0.18 -9.79 0.78
C PRO A 196 0.71 -9.96 2.01
N SER A 197 1.82 -9.22 2.12
CA SER A 197 2.78 -9.40 3.21
C SER A 197 2.16 -9.15 4.57
N HIS A 198 1.27 -8.16 4.68
CA HIS A 198 0.58 -7.81 5.92
C HIS A 198 -0.51 -8.82 6.29
N PHE A 199 -0.98 -9.61 5.33
CA PHE A 199 -2.00 -10.63 5.57
C PHE A 199 -1.38 -11.93 6.07
N PHE A 200 -0.24 -12.34 5.55
CA PHE A 200 0.42 -13.58 5.97
C PHE A 200 0.61 -13.67 7.48
N TRP A 201 1.23 -12.67 8.08
CA TRP A 201 1.48 -12.71 9.52
C TRP A 201 0.24 -12.43 10.39
N GLN A 202 -0.84 -11.95 9.81
CA GLN A 202 -2.14 -11.90 10.47
C GLN A 202 -2.93 -13.22 10.39
N GLY A 203 -2.45 -14.22 9.65
CA GLY A 203 -3.18 -15.46 9.39
C GLY A 203 -4.33 -15.31 8.38
N ILE A 204 -4.32 -14.22 7.59
CA ILE A 204 -5.28 -13.99 6.52
C ILE A 204 -4.72 -14.61 5.23
N ASN A 205 -5.54 -15.35 4.48
CA ASN A 205 -5.16 -15.87 3.18
C ASN A 205 -5.24 -14.75 2.12
N PRO A 206 -4.09 -14.31 1.52
CA PRO A 206 -4.13 -13.19 0.59
C PRO A 206 -4.84 -13.50 -0.74
N ILE A 207 -4.95 -14.77 -1.14
CA ILE A 207 -5.71 -15.17 -2.34
C ILE A 207 -7.20 -14.98 -2.09
N GLU A 208 -7.69 -15.39 -0.90
CA GLU A 208 -9.07 -15.14 -0.49
C GLU A 208 -9.35 -13.65 -0.27
N ALA A 209 -8.39 -12.89 0.23
CA ALA A 209 -8.48 -11.44 0.31
C ALA A 209 -8.65 -10.80 -1.08
N ALA A 210 -7.87 -11.26 -2.08
CA ALA A 210 -7.99 -10.80 -3.47
C ALA A 210 -9.37 -11.14 -4.06
N ARG A 211 -9.89 -12.35 -3.79
CA ARG A 211 -11.24 -12.74 -4.19
C ARG A 211 -12.29 -11.82 -3.56
N PHE A 212 -12.28 -11.68 -2.24
CA PHE A 212 -13.26 -10.89 -1.50
C PHE A 212 -13.26 -9.41 -1.90
N LEU A 213 -12.08 -8.79 -2.03
CA LEU A 213 -11.95 -7.39 -2.47
C LEU A 213 -12.35 -7.21 -3.93
N GLY A 214 -12.06 -8.21 -4.78
CA GLY A 214 -12.45 -8.23 -6.18
C GLY A 214 -13.97 -8.35 -6.37
N GLU A 215 -14.65 -9.21 -5.62
CA GLU A 215 -16.12 -9.30 -5.57
C GLU A 215 -16.77 -7.96 -5.19
N ASN A 216 -16.13 -7.20 -4.29
CA ASN A 216 -16.55 -5.86 -3.90
C ASN A 216 -16.07 -4.75 -4.86
N LYS A 217 -15.37 -5.08 -5.96
CA LYS A 217 -14.87 -4.15 -6.99
C LYS A 217 -14.06 -3.00 -6.38
N CYS A 218 -13.17 -3.30 -5.46
CA CYS A 218 -12.43 -2.29 -4.72
C CYS A 218 -10.91 -2.51 -4.65
N ILE A 219 -10.32 -3.37 -5.49
CA ILE A 219 -8.87 -3.44 -5.66
C ILE A 219 -8.45 -2.31 -6.60
N PHE A 220 -7.79 -1.28 -6.07
CA PHE A 220 -7.36 -0.12 -6.84
C PHE A 220 -5.85 -0.11 -7.10
N HIS A 221 -5.09 -0.80 -6.26
CA HIS A 221 -3.66 -0.95 -6.35
C HIS A 221 -3.22 -2.27 -5.74
N VAL A 222 -2.00 -2.73 -6.07
CA VAL A 222 -1.42 -3.96 -5.52
C VAL A 222 0.05 -3.73 -5.26
N HIS A 223 0.46 -3.94 -4.01
CA HIS A 223 1.87 -4.12 -3.67
C HIS A 223 2.26 -5.58 -3.75
N ALA A 224 3.44 -5.84 -4.28
CA ALA A 224 4.09 -7.13 -4.21
C ALA A 224 5.21 -7.03 -3.17
N LYS A 225 4.93 -7.55 -1.99
CA LYS A 225 5.85 -7.69 -0.87
C LYS A 225 5.62 -9.05 -0.24
N ASP A 226 6.69 -9.72 0.13
CA ASP A 226 6.63 -11.07 0.70
C ASP A 226 6.92 -11.05 2.21
N CYS A 227 6.59 -12.12 2.88
CA CYS A 227 6.77 -12.29 4.31
C CYS A 227 7.08 -13.76 4.63
N GLU A 228 8.02 -14.00 5.52
CA GLU A 228 8.32 -15.31 6.08
C GLU A 228 7.87 -15.38 7.53
N ILE A 229 7.15 -16.43 7.90
CA ILE A 229 6.78 -16.72 9.29
C ILE A 229 7.81 -17.69 9.88
N ASP A 230 8.50 -17.29 10.93
CA ASP A 230 9.32 -18.21 11.71
C ASP A 230 8.42 -19.05 12.62
N ALA A 231 8.22 -20.31 12.24
CA ALA A 231 7.30 -21.22 12.95
C ALA A 231 7.69 -21.47 14.41
N ARG A 232 8.98 -21.41 14.75
CA ARG A 232 9.47 -21.62 16.13
C ARG A 232 9.16 -20.41 17.00
N ASN A 233 9.54 -19.22 16.54
CA ASN A 233 9.30 -17.97 17.26
C ASN A 233 7.80 -17.66 17.33
N SER A 234 7.08 -17.81 16.23
CA SER A 234 5.62 -17.66 16.16
C SER A 234 4.87 -18.64 17.06
N GLY A 235 5.38 -19.88 17.17
CA GLY A 235 4.83 -20.91 18.08
C GLY A 235 4.95 -20.57 19.57
N ILE A 236 5.81 -19.60 19.92
CA ILE A 236 6.01 -19.15 21.31
C ILE A 236 5.28 -17.82 21.57
N THR A 237 5.40 -16.85 20.64
CA THR A 237 4.94 -15.47 20.86
C THR A 237 3.67 -15.10 20.10
N GLY A 238 3.20 -15.95 19.19
CA GLY A 238 2.22 -15.57 18.18
C GLY A 238 2.82 -14.55 17.20
N ASN A 239 1.98 -14.01 16.31
CA ASN A 239 2.40 -13.09 15.25
C ASN A 239 2.21 -11.61 15.58
N LEU A 240 1.57 -11.26 16.71
CA LEU A 240 1.53 -9.87 17.20
C LEU A 240 2.86 -9.53 17.89
N ASP A 241 3.91 -9.47 17.11
CA ASP A 241 5.28 -9.32 17.57
C ASP A 241 5.75 -7.87 17.47
N ILE A 242 6.15 -7.30 18.61
CA ILE A 242 6.63 -5.91 18.73
C ILE A 242 8.16 -5.79 18.82
N LYS A 243 8.90 -6.90 18.62
CA LYS A 243 10.37 -6.84 18.58
C LYS A 243 10.86 -5.96 17.41
N SER A 244 12.04 -5.37 17.57
CA SER A 244 12.67 -4.56 16.54
C SER A 244 12.77 -5.31 15.20
N TYR A 245 12.53 -4.63 14.08
CA TYR A 245 12.77 -5.19 12.74
C TYR A 245 14.22 -5.63 12.51
N GLY A 246 15.19 -5.13 13.30
CA GLY A 246 16.58 -5.57 13.26
C GLY A 246 16.85 -6.86 14.03
N ASP A 247 15.91 -7.36 14.84
CA ASP A 247 16.07 -8.60 15.60
C ASP A 247 15.61 -9.82 14.80
N LEU A 248 16.22 -10.05 13.66
CA LEU A 248 15.81 -11.05 12.67
C LEU A 248 15.76 -12.48 13.19
N LYS A 249 16.55 -12.80 14.23
CA LYS A 249 16.64 -14.18 14.80
C LYS A 249 15.49 -14.51 15.75
N ASN A 250 14.92 -13.50 16.40
CA ASN A 250 13.95 -13.72 17.47
C ASN A 250 12.53 -13.28 17.08
N ARG A 251 12.36 -12.60 15.93
CA ARG A 251 11.04 -12.19 15.44
C ARG A 251 10.22 -13.39 15.01
N ALA A 252 8.90 -13.28 15.18
CA ALA A 252 7.93 -14.27 14.72
C ALA A 252 7.76 -14.26 13.18
N TRP A 253 8.10 -13.15 12.53
CA TRP A 253 8.02 -12.99 11.09
C TRP A 253 8.95 -11.88 10.61
N VAL A 254 9.36 -11.95 9.35
CA VAL A 254 10.20 -10.94 8.68
C VAL A 254 9.69 -10.69 7.26
N PHE A 255 9.85 -9.46 6.77
CA PHE A 255 9.62 -9.19 5.36
C PHE A 255 10.72 -9.81 4.51
N ARG A 256 10.35 -10.31 3.35
CA ARG A 256 11.25 -10.99 2.43
C ARG A 256 11.13 -10.45 1.01
N THR A 257 12.21 -10.58 0.29
CA THR A 257 12.20 -10.45 -1.17
C THR A 257 11.20 -11.44 -1.76
N ILE A 258 10.44 -11.01 -2.75
CA ILE A 258 9.42 -11.82 -3.41
C ILE A 258 10.03 -13.13 -3.94
N GLY A 259 9.38 -14.25 -3.59
CA GLY A 259 9.87 -15.59 -3.90
C GLY A 259 10.77 -16.20 -2.81
N TYR A 260 11.11 -15.44 -1.76
CA TYR A 260 11.92 -15.93 -0.64
C TYR A 260 11.09 -16.22 0.63
N GLY A 261 9.89 -15.67 0.74
CA GLY A 261 8.92 -16.07 1.74
C GLY A 261 7.95 -17.12 1.20
N HIS A 262 7.38 -16.85 0.03
CA HIS A 262 6.44 -17.72 -0.66
C HIS A 262 6.86 -17.91 -2.11
N GLY A 263 6.69 -19.13 -2.66
CA GLY A 263 7.08 -19.52 -4.01
C GLY A 263 5.96 -19.38 -5.05
N ASP A 264 6.13 -20.10 -6.14
CA ASP A 264 5.21 -20.15 -7.28
C ASP A 264 3.81 -20.66 -6.91
N ASP A 265 3.71 -21.49 -5.90
CA ASP A 265 2.49 -22.03 -5.32
C ASP A 265 1.58 -20.96 -4.72
N PHE A 266 2.14 -19.82 -4.35
CA PHE A 266 1.41 -18.64 -3.93
C PHE A 266 1.31 -17.58 -5.03
N TRP A 267 2.45 -17.14 -5.60
CA TRP A 267 2.46 -15.94 -6.46
C TRP A 267 1.69 -16.13 -7.76
N LYS A 268 1.75 -17.31 -8.40
CA LYS A 268 1.00 -17.61 -9.63
C LYS A 268 -0.51 -17.65 -9.39
N PRO A 269 -1.04 -18.38 -8.37
CA PRO A 269 -2.46 -18.30 -8.00
C PRO A 269 -2.91 -16.90 -7.59
N PHE A 270 -2.09 -16.13 -6.86
CA PHE A 270 -2.42 -14.76 -6.45
C PHE A 270 -2.62 -13.84 -7.66
N VAL A 271 -1.67 -13.81 -8.60
CA VAL A 271 -1.77 -13.03 -9.84
C VAL A 271 -2.97 -13.49 -10.69
N SER A 272 -3.22 -14.80 -10.74
CA SER A 272 -4.38 -15.35 -11.44
C SER A 272 -5.70 -14.93 -10.81
N MET A 273 -5.76 -14.86 -9.47
CA MET A 273 -6.93 -14.39 -8.73
C MET A 273 -7.21 -12.91 -8.98
N LEU A 274 -6.18 -12.07 -8.96
CA LEU A 274 -6.29 -10.65 -9.31
C LEU A 274 -6.92 -10.47 -10.71
N ARG A 275 -6.40 -11.20 -11.71
CA ARG A 275 -6.90 -11.17 -13.08
C ARG A 275 -8.36 -11.65 -13.17
N ARG A 276 -8.68 -12.74 -12.48
CA ARG A 276 -10.04 -13.32 -12.48
C ARG A 276 -11.09 -12.35 -11.98
N TYR A 277 -10.73 -11.51 -11.02
CA TYR A 277 -11.61 -10.49 -10.45
C TYR A 277 -11.43 -9.08 -11.03
N GLY A 278 -10.82 -8.99 -12.21
CA GLY A 278 -10.81 -7.79 -13.04
C GLY A 278 -9.71 -6.79 -12.73
N TYR A 279 -8.73 -7.13 -11.88
CA TYR A 279 -7.55 -6.29 -11.71
C TYR A 279 -6.57 -6.55 -12.86
N ASP A 280 -6.29 -5.52 -13.64
CA ASP A 280 -5.32 -5.55 -14.74
C ASP A 280 -4.33 -4.38 -14.68
N GLY A 281 -4.18 -3.80 -13.51
CA GLY A 281 -3.29 -2.68 -13.24
C GLY A 281 -1.82 -3.08 -13.10
N VAL A 282 -1.11 -2.29 -12.34
CA VAL A 282 0.31 -2.53 -12.04
C VAL A 282 0.46 -3.31 -10.74
N ILE A 283 1.36 -4.27 -10.72
CA ILE A 283 1.86 -4.92 -9.51
C ILE A 283 3.15 -4.20 -9.12
N SER A 284 3.11 -3.48 -8.00
CA SER A 284 4.18 -2.60 -7.53
C SER A 284 5.06 -3.34 -6.52
N ILE A 285 6.32 -3.56 -6.86
CA ILE A 285 7.28 -4.16 -5.92
C ILE A 285 7.50 -3.19 -4.76
N GLU A 286 7.30 -3.67 -3.53
CA GLU A 286 7.76 -3.02 -2.31
C GLU A 286 8.80 -3.93 -1.64
N HIS A 287 9.99 -3.40 -1.39
CA HIS A 287 11.11 -4.19 -0.87
C HIS A 287 11.53 -3.70 0.51
N GLU A 288 11.40 -4.59 1.50
CA GLU A 288 11.77 -4.35 2.90
C GLU A 288 12.52 -5.56 3.51
N ASP A 289 13.23 -6.35 2.70
CA ASP A 289 14.00 -7.49 3.16
C ASP A 289 15.35 -7.04 3.75
N SER A 290 15.55 -7.26 5.03
CA SER A 290 16.80 -6.91 5.73
C SER A 290 17.91 -7.96 5.55
N LEU A 291 17.63 -9.10 4.92
CA LEU A 291 18.62 -10.15 4.63
C LEU A 291 19.33 -9.94 3.29
N MET A 292 18.85 -9.00 2.48
CA MET A 292 19.46 -8.65 1.19
C MET A 292 19.75 -7.16 1.11
N SER A 293 20.70 -6.78 0.27
CA SER A 293 20.86 -5.38 -0.10
C SER A 293 19.65 -4.91 -0.92
N ILE A 294 19.39 -3.61 -0.90
CA ILE A 294 18.28 -3.00 -1.67
C ILE A 294 18.35 -3.42 -3.14
N ASN A 295 19.53 -3.32 -3.77
CA ASN A 295 19.69 -3.62 -5.18
C ASN A 295 19.49 -5.12 -5.46
N GLU A 296 20.13 -5.99 -4.69
CA GLU A 296 20.02 -7.44 -4.88
C GLU A 296 18.58 -7.92 -4.72
N GLY A 297 17.91 -7.54 -3.63
CA GLY A 297 16.54 -7.98 -3.38
C GLY A 297 15.55 -7.42 -4.40
N PHE A 298 15.71 -6.15 -4.80
CA PHE A 298 14.88 -5.55 -5.82
C PHE A 298 15.06 -6.21 -7.21
N GLU A 299 16.29 -6.44 -7.64
CA GLU A 299 16.56 -7.08 -8.94
C GLU A 299 16.03 -8.52 -8.96
N LYS A 300 16.21 -9.29 -7.89
CA LYS A 300 15.64 -10.63 -7.74
C LYS A 300 14.12 -10.63 -7.75
N ALA A 301 13.49 -9.66 -7.10
CA ALA A 301 12.03 -9.51 -7.14
C ALA A 301 11.51 -9.22 -8.57
N VAL A 302 12.22 -8.37 -9.31
CA VAL A 302 11.91 -8.09 -10.73
C VAL A 302 12.05 -9.35 -11.58
N GLU A 303 13.16 -10.08 -11.46
CA GLU A 303 13.41 -11.32 -12.20
C GLU A 303 12.34 -12.37 -11.91
N TYR A 304 11.97 -12.52 -10.64
CA TYR A 304 10.96 -13.48 -10.20
C TYR A 304 9.55 -13.14 -10.72
N LEU A 305 9.12 -11.88 -10.65
CA LEU A 305 7.76 -11.51 -11.05
C LEU A 305 7.55 -11.37 -12.56
N LYS A 306 8.56 -10.99 -13.32
CA LYS A 306 8.44 -10.79 -14.77
C LYS A 306 7.77 -11.95 -15.52
N PRO A 307 8.12 -13.24 -15.29
CA PRO A 307 7.46 -14.37 -15.94
C PRO A 307 6.08 -14.70 -15.37
N ILE A 308 5.75 -14.22 -14.17
CA ILE A 308 4.49 -14.53 -13.48
C ILE A 308 3.37 -13.57 -13.90
N ILE A 309 3.72 -12.31 -14.21
CA ILE A 309 2.75 -11.29 -14.58
C ILE A 309 2.04 -11.63 -15.90
N LEU A 310 0.71 -11.56 -15.88
CA LEU A 310 -0.14 -11.80 -17.04
C LEU A 310 -0.22 -10.54 -17.91
N LYS A 311 0.61 -10.44 -18.95
CA LYS A 311 0.74 -9.25 -19.80
C LYS A 311 -0.36 -9.12 -20.85
N GLN A 312 -0.82 -10.26 -21.39
CA GLN A 312 -1.86 -10.26 -22.43
C GLN A 312 -3.26 -10.13 -21.81
N PRO A 313 -4.23 -9.58 -22.53
CA PRO A 313 -5.63 -9.61 -22.11
C PRO A 313 -6.11 -11.05 -21.84
N MET A 314 -7.16 -11.16 -21.06
CA MET A 314 -7.80 -12.46 -20.81
C MET A 314 -8.32 -13.03 -22.13
N GLY A 315 -7.93 -14.27 -22.45
CA GLY A 315 -8.38 -14.97 -23.63
C GLY A 315 -9.82 -15.46 -23.52
N GLN A 316 -10.43 -15.74 -24.66
CA GLN A 316 -11.69 -16.49 -24.72
C GLN A 316 -11.42 -17.99 -24.72
N ALA A 317 -12.33 -18.74 -24.14
CA ALA A 317 -12.27 -20.20 -24.19
C ALA A 317 -12.61 -20.66 -25.62
N TRP A 318 -11.60 -20.97 -26.42
CA TRP A 318 -11.76 -21.32 -27.81
C TRP A 318 -12.32 -22.76 -28.06
N TRP A 319 -12.47 -23.52 -26.99
CA TRP A 319 -12.91 -24.91 -27.03
C TRP A 319 -14.40 -25.11 -26.74
N PHE A 320 -15.20 -24.07 -26.52
CA PHE A 320 -16.66 -24.13 -26.41
C PHE A 320 -17.40 -22.89 -26.93
#